data_8958a7ee59de9214b72c8abed3d4c0f3
#
_entry.id   8958a7ee59de9214b72c8abed3d4c0f3
#
_cell.length_a   1.000
_cell.length_b   1.000
_cell.length_c   1.000
_cell.angle_alpha   90.00
_cell.angle_beta   90.00
_cell.angle_gamma   90.00
#
_symmetry.space_group_name_H-M   'P 1'
#
loop_
_entity.id
_entity.type
_entity.pdbx_description
1 polymer ?
#
loop_
_entity_poly.entity_id
_entity_poly.type
_entity_poly.pdbx_seq_one_letter_code
_entity_poly.pdbx_strand_id
1 'polypeptide(L)' 'MKKLNYWNVKEYKSEEDKEACEEAWDKEIELRIDDYGRVYDEADTYIADVVYQESSEY' A
#
# COMPACT_ATOMS: atom_id res chain seq x y z
N MET A 1 10.71 0.41 -6.37
CA MET A 1 9.39 0.10 -5.81
C MET A 1 8.32 0.84 -6.60
N LYS A 2 7.11 0.32 -6.58
CA LYS A 2 5.99 0.93 -7.29
C LYS A 2 5.19 1.80 -6.33
N LYS A 3 4.58 2.84 -6.88
CA LYS A 3 3.66 3.64 -6.09
C LYS A 3 2.41 2.81 -5.81
N LEU A 4 1.91 2.86 -4.59
CA LEU A 4 0.74 2.09 -4.19
C LEU A 4 -0.43 3.03 -3.97
N ASN A 5 -1.50 2.82 -4.73
CA ASN A 5 -2.76 3.53 -4.55
C ASN A 5 -3.78 2.55 -3.99
N TYR A 6 -4.86 3.07 -3.40
CA TYR A 6 -5.81 2.19 -2.77
C TYR A 6 -6.45 1.21 -3.77
N TRP A 7 -6.54 1.58 -5.05
CA TRP A 7 -7.12 0.68 -6.04
C TRP A 7 -6.12 -0.37 -6.53
N ASN A 8 -4.87 -0.30 -6.07
CA ASN A 8 -3.85 -1.29 -6.40
C ASN A 8 -3.77 -2.39 -5.35
N VAL A 9 -4.61 -2.35 -4.34
CA VAL A 9 -4.60 -3.35 -3.28
C VAL A 9 -5.70 -4.36 -3.56
N LYS A 10 -5.29 -5.60 -3.83
CA LYS A 10 -6.26 -6.66 -4.02
C LYS A 10 -6.78 -7.12 -2.67
N GLU A 11 -5.89 -7.17 -1.69
CA GLU A 11 -6.25 -7.72 -0.38
C GLU A 11 -5.25 -7.22 0.66
N TYR A 12 -5.74 -6.89 1.83
CA TYR A 12 -4.87 -6.57 2.97
C TYR A 12 -4.64 -7.84 3.75
N LYS A 13 -3.42 -8.02 4.26
CA LYS A 13 -3.07 -9.24 4.98
C LYS A 13 -3.76 -9.31 6.34
N SER A 14 -4.10 -8.15 6.91
CA SER A 14 -4.81 -8.12 8.20
C SER A 14 -5.54 -6.80 8.30
N GLU A 15 -6.39 -6.70 9.33
CA GLU A 15 -7.09 -5.45 9.62
C GLU A 15 -6.11 -4.34 9.93
N GLU A 16 -5.05 -4.66 10.64
CA GLU A 16 -4.05 -3.66 11.00
C GLU A 16 -3.36 -3.12 9.76
N ASP A 17 -3.09 -3.99 8.79
CA ASP A 17 -2.49 -3.55 7.55
C ASP A 17 -3.40 -2.58 6.81
N LYS A 18 -4.69 -2.90 6.79
CA LYS A 18 -5.66 -2.04 6.15
C LYS A 18 -5.70 -0.67 6.81
N GLU A 19 -5.77 -0.65 8.13
CA GLU A 19 -5.84 0.61 8.87
C GLU A 19 -4.59 1.44 8.67
N ALA A 20 -3.43 0.78 8.67
CA ALA A 20 -2.19 1.51 8.49
C ALA A 20 -2.13 2.19 7.13
N CYS A 21 -2.54 1.49 6.09
CA CYS A 21 -2.54 2.06 4.75
C CYS A 21 -3.56 3.20 4.65
N GLU A 22 -4.75 2.99 5.16
CA GLU A 22 -5.79 4.00 5.07
C GLU A 22 -5.42 5.25 5.83
N GLU A 23 -4.81 5.08 6.99
CA GLU A 23 -4.37 6.22 7.77
C GLU A 23 -3.31 7.03 7.02
N ALA A 24 -2.38 6.34 6.38
CA ALA A 24 -1.35 7.04 5.62
C ALA A 24 -1.96 7.81 4.46
N TRP A 25 -2.89 7.20 3.72
CA TRP A 25 -3.54 7.90 2.62
C TRP A 25 -4.37 9.08 3.11
N ASP A 26 -4.99 8.94 4.27
CA ASP A 26 -5.77 10.02 4.87
C ASP A 26 -4.89 11.23 5.16
N LYS A 27 -3.64 10.99 5.50
CA LYS A 27 -2.67 12.05 5.76
C LYS A 27 -1.94 12.47 4.49
N GLU A 28 -2.34 11.95 3.35
CA GLU A 28 -1.75 12.27 2.05
C GLU A 28 -0.29 11.85 1.98
N ILE A 29 0.04 10.76 2.64
CA ILE A 29 1.38 10.20 2.59
C ILE A 29 1.43 9.23 1.41
N GLU A 30 2.43 9.38 0.55
CA GLU A 30 2.58 8.48 -0.59
C GLU A 30 3.11 7.14 -0.10
N LEU A 31 2.47 6.06 -0.52
CA LEU A 31 2.90 4.71 -0.17
C LEU A 31 3.52 4.04 -1.38
N ARG A 32 4.47 3.14 -1.12
CA ARG A 32 5.16 2.38 -2.14
C ARG A 32 5.16 0.93 -1.75
N ILE A 33 5.20 0.05 -2.74
CA ILE A 33 5.17 -1.39 -2.50
C ILE A 33 6.32 -2.05 -3.23
N ASP A 34 6.96 -3.02 -2.57
CA ASP A 34 8.05 -3.75 -3.19
C ASP A 34 7.52 -5.01 -3.86
N ASP A 35 8.45 -5.84 -4.39
CA ASP A 35 8.06 -7.04 -5.12
C ASP A 35 7.49 -8.12 -4.22
N TYR A 36 7.61 -7.95 -2.92
CA TYR A 36 7.15 -8.94 -1.95
C TYR A 36 5.84 -8.54 -1.29
N GLY A 37 5.27 -7.41 -1.69
CA GLY A 37 4.01 -6.97 -1.12
C GLY A 37 4.16 -6.15 0.15
N ARG A 38 5.36 -5.72 0.48
CA ARG A 38 5.59 -4.88 1.65
C ARG A 38 5.41 -3.43 1.27
N VAL A 39 4.68 -2.71 2.10
CA VAL A 39 4.35 -1.32 1.85
C VAL A 39 5.22 -0.42 2.72
N TYR A 40 5.76 0.62 2.10
CA TYR A 40 6.63 1.59 2.77
C TYR A 40 6.13 3.00 2.48
N ASP A 41 6.45 3.93 3.37
CA ASP A 41 6.09 5.32 3.16
C ASP A 41 7.24 6.05 2.45
N GLU A 42 7.13 7.37 2.37
CA GLU A 42 8.12 8.18 1.66
C GLU A 42 9.48 8.12 2.32
N ALA A 43 9.53 7.82 3.60
CA ALA A 43 10.78 7.75 4.35
C ALA A 43 11.32 6.33 4.40
N ASP A 44 10.75 5.42 3.58
CA ASP A 44 11.15 4.01 3.55
C ASP A 44 10.85 3.29 4.86
N THR A 45 9.88 3.78 5.61
CA THR A 45 9.46 3.13 6.84
C THR A 45 8.40 2.08 6.51
N TYR A 46 8.58 0.88 7.02
CA TYR A 46 7.63 -0.20 6.79
C TYR A 46 6.26 0.15 7.37
N ILE A 47 5.22 -0.05 6.58
CA ILE A 47 3.85 0.29 6.97
C ILE A 47 2.99 -0.96 7.12
N ALA A 48 2.94 -1.81 6.08
CA ALA A 48 1.98 -2.90 6.07
C ALA A 48 2.35 -3.91 4.98
N ASP A 49 1.63 -5.04 4.98
CA ASP A 49 1.71 -6.04 3.93
C ASP A 49 0.38 -6.12 3.22
N VAL A 50 0.42 -6.12 1.90
CA VAL A 50 -0.80 -6.23 1.11
C VAL A 50 -0.52 -7.07 -0.13
N VAL A 51 -1.57 -7.48 -0.81
CA VAL A 51 -1.46 -8.14 -2.09
C VAL A 51 -1.70 -7.09 -3.17
N TYR A 52 -0.69 -6.87 -4.00
CA TYR A 52 -0.75 -5.86 -5.05
C TYR A 52 -1.53 -6.37 -6.24
N GLN A 53 -2.28 -5.49 -6.87
CA GLN A 53 -2.89 -5.79 -8.17
C GLN A 53 -2.70 -4.59 -9.06
N GLU A 54 -2.48 -4.84 -10.33
CA GLU A 54 -2.36 -3.75 -11.28
C GLU A 54 -3.74 -3.21 -11.59
N SER A 55 -3.83 -1.88 -11.68
CA SER A 55 -5.11 -1.31 -12.04
C SER A 55 -5.42 -1.62 -13.49
N SER A 56 -6.68 -1.90 -13.74
CA SER A 56 -7.14 -2.12 -15.10
C SER A 56 -7.20 -0.80 -15.83
N GLU A 57 -6.84 -0.86 -17.08
CA GLU A 57 -6.88 0.30 -17.94
C GLU A 57 -7.93 0.10 -19.00
N TYR A 58 -8.73 1.10 -19.23
CA TYR A 58 -9.69 1.10 -20.34
C TYR A 58 -10.11 2.46 -20.68
#